data_a584c3c39c033417a5a80f153d33e118
#
_entry.id   a584c3c39c033417a5a80f153d33e118
#
_cell.length_a   1.000
_cell.length_b   1.000
_cell.length_c   1.000
_cell.angle_alpha   90.00
_cell.angle_beta   90.00
_cell.angle_gamma   90.00
#
_symmetry.space_group_name_H-M   'P 1'
#
loop_
_entity.id
_entity.type
_entity.pdbx_description
1 polymer ?
#
loop_
_entity_poly.entity_id
_entity_poly.type
_entity_poly.pdbx_seq_one_letter_code
_entity_poly.pdbx_strand_id
1 'polypeptide(L)'
;LRYGIPNFQLDKAVIDRRMKILEAEGILFKMGVHVDVQKLPAGFDAYAICTGTPTARDLSITGRELKGIYFALDMLAQQNHILDGDTFPKDQLVNARGKRVLVIGGGDTGSDCIGTSIRQGAVSVTQIEIMPQPPIGHNPDTPWPQWPVVLKTTSSHEEGCTRRWSLASTRFIGKNGKVCGVEVEEVEWLPATDGNRPTMKSTGKKEVIEADMVLLAMGFLKPEQPKFAENVFVAGDAAHGASLVVRALADGRRVATEIDRYLEPLKENKK
;
A
#
# COMPACT_ATOMS: atom_id res chain seq x y z
N LEU A 1 3.89 -4.72 8.21
CA LEU A 1 4.11 -6.14 7.91
C LEU A 1 3.01 -7.01 8.50
N ARG A 2 2.78 -7.00 9.84
CA ARG A 2 1.87 -7.94 10.51
C ARG A 2 0.45 -7.87 9.95
N TYR A 3 -0.15 -6.71 9.90
CA TYR A 3 -1.56 -6.58 9.49
C TYR A 3 -1.76 -6.16 8.03
N GLY A 4 -0.78 -5.50 7.38
CA GLY A 4 -0.93 -5.04 6.00
C GLY A 4 -0.67 -6.12 4.95
N ILE A 5 0.20 -7.11 5.23
CA ILE A 5 0.54 -8.19 4.30
C ILE A 5 -0.30 -9.42 4.65
N PRO A 6 -1.01 -10.06 3.70
CA PRO A 6 -1.78 -11.27 3.95
C PRO A 6 -0.93 -12.42 4.51
N ASN A 7 -1.54 -13.26 5.35
CA ASN A 7 -0.84 -14.38 5.97
C ASN A 7 -0.30 -15.40 4.95
N PHE A 8 -0.97 -15.55 3.81
CA PHE A 8 -0.53 -16.42 2.74
C PHE A 8 0.68 -15.89 1.94
N GLN A 9 1.01 -14.60 2.08
CA GLN A 9 2.22 -14.00 1.51
C GLN A 9 3.38 -13.99 2.53
N LEU A 10 3.06 -13.76 3.81
CA LEU A 10 4.05 -13.70 4.88
C LEU A 10 3.49 -14.32 6.15
N ASP A 11 3.99 -15.49 6.50
CA ASP A 11 3.69 -16.15 7.78
C ASP A 11 4.14 -15.27 8.96
N LYS A 12 3.23 -15.00 9.88
CA LYS A 12 3.49 -14.12 11.03
C LYS A 12 4.52 -14.69 11.99
N ALA A 13 4.74 -15.99 12.01
CA ALA A 13 5.81 -16.63 12.78
C ALA A 13 7.21 -16.09 12.41
N VAL A 14 7.41 -15.67 11.16
CA VAL A 14 8.67 -15.02 10.72
C VAL A 14 8.86 -13.69 11.44
N ILE A 15 7.79 -12.89 11.58
CA ILE A 15 7.81 -11.62 12.29
C ILE A 15 8.04 -11.87 13.78
N ASP A 16 7.30 -12.80 14.37
CA ASP A 16 7.41 -13.12 15.80
C ASP A 16 8.82 -13.58 16.18
N ARG A 17 9.43 -14.41 15.34
CA ARG A 17 10.84 -14.80 15.51
C ARG A 17 11.76 -13.59 15.48
N ARG A 18 11.57 -12.67 14.53
CA ARG A 18 12.40 -11.47 14.42
C ARG A 18 12.22 -10.55 15.62
N MET A 19 11.00 -10.37 16.10
CA MET A 19 10.72 -9.57 17.30
C MET A 19 11.45 -10.12 18.52
N LYS A 20 11.40 -11.43 18.77
CA LYS A 20 12.13 -12.08 19.88
C LYS A 20 13.65 -11.85 19.81
N ILE A 21 14.23 -11.88 18.61
CA ILE A 21 15.65 -11.59 18.42
C ILE A 21 15.96 -10.14 18.80
N LEU A 22 15.17 -9.19 18.34
CA LEU A 22 15.36 -7.77 18.64
C LEU A 22 15.22 -7.48 20.14
N GLU A 23 14.26 -8.11 20.81
CA GLU A 23 14.11 -8.01 22.27
C GLU A 23 15.33 -8.58 23.01
N ALA A 24 15.85 -9.73 22.56
CA ALA A 24 17.08 -10.31 23.13
C ALA A 24 18.34 -9.46 22.87
N GLU A 25 18.35 -8.68 21.81
CA GLU A 25 19.39 -7.68 21.50
C GLU A 25 19.23 -6.39 22.34
N GLY A 26 18.21 -6.27 23.19
CA GLY A 26 17.98 -5.15 24.11
C GLY A 26 17.06 -4.05 23.57
N ILE A 27 16.36 -4.28 22.46
CA ILE A 27 15.38 -3.31 21.94
C ILE A 27 14.11 -3.39 22.77
N LEU A 28 13.65 -2.23 23.27
CA LEU A 28 12.45 -2.10 24.08
C LEU A 28 11.26 -1.65 23.20
N PHE A 29 10.24 -2.49 23.08
CA PHE A 29 9.01 -2.17 22.39
C PHE A 29 7.96 -1.62 23.35
N LYS A 30 7.49 -0.38 23.12
CA LYS A 30 6.39 0.24 23.88
C LYS A 30 5.14 0.25 23.03
N MET A 31 4.36 -0.81 23.14
CA MET A 31 3.11 -0.97 22.38
C MET A 31 1.98 -0.11 22.97
N GLY A 32 0.97 0.21 22.13
CA GLY A 32 -0.18 1.01 22.56
C GLY A 32 0.14 2.47 22.88
N VAL A 33 1.31 2.97 22.49
CA VAL A 33 1.74 4.36 22.71
C VAL A 33 1.65 5.12 21.39
N HIS A 34 0.85 6.19 21.36
CA HIS A 34 0.82 7.15 20.27
C HIS A 34 1.86 8.27 20.53
N VAL A 35 2.74 8.51 19.56
CA VAL A 35 3.71 9.60 19.63
C VAL A 35 3.39 10.61 18.53
N ASP A 36 3.15 11.86 18.94
CA ASP A 36 3.08 12.96 18.00
C ASP A 36 4.48 13.32 17.52
N VAL A 37 4.75 13.19 16.23
CA VAL A 37 6.05 13.49 15.63
C VAL A 37 6.47 14.96 15.75
N GLN A 38 5.52 15.87 16.03
CA GLN A 38 5.81 17.28 16.29
C GLN A 38 6.13 17.54 17.76
N LYS A 39 5.83 16.59 18.65
CA LYS A 39 6.06 16.70 20.11
C LYS A 39 6.70 15.41 20.63
N LEU A 40 7.94 15.18 20.24
CA LEU A 40 8.68 13.99 20.62
C LEU A 40 8.90 13.93 22.15
N PRO A 41 8.87 12.72 22.76
CA PRO A 41 9.09 12.54 24.18
C PRO A 41 10.52 12.94 24.57
N ALA A 42 10.71 13.58 25.71
CA ALA A 42 12.04 13.94 26.23
C ALA A 42 12.84 12.69 26.70
N GLY A 43 14.15 12.88 26.89
CA GLY A 43 15.01 11.87 27.49
C GLY A 43 15.73 10.94 26.50
N PHE A 44 15.72 11.32 25.22
CA PHE A 44 16.49 10.62 24.18
C PHE A 44 17.51 11.57 23.54
N ASP A 45 18.72 11.07 23.29
CA ASP A 45 19.78 11.84 22.64
C ASP A 45 19.51 12.01 21.12
N ALA A 46 18.84 11.02 20.46
CA ALA A 46 18.43 11.07 19.07
C ALA A 46 17.10 10.33 18.84
N TYR A 47 16.44 10.65 17.73
CA TYR A 47 15.17 10.07 17.32
C TYR A 47 15.24 9.59 15.87
N ALA A 48 14.65 8.43 15.60
CA ALA A 48 14.43 7.94 14.23
C ALA A 48 12.93 7.80 13.97
N ILE A 49 12.41 8.54 12.99
CA ILE A 49 11.01 8.49 12.57
C ILE A 49 10.90 7.48 11.42
N CYS A 50 10.24 6.35 11.68
CA CYS A 50 10.07 5.24 10.75
C CYS A 50 8.59 4.88 10.57
N THR A 51 7.70 5.87 10.56
CA THR A 51 6.24 5.70 10.59
C THR A 51 5.63 5.26 9.25
N GLY A 52 6.43 5.20 8.19
CA GLY A 52 5.96 4.81 6.86
C GLY A 52 5.05 5.84 6.18
N THR A 53 4.16 5.35 5.32
CA THR A 53 3.19 6.14 4.53
C THR A 53 1.78 5.62 4.80
N PRO A 54 1.14 6.00 5.91
CA PRO A 54 -0.15 5.42 6.31
C PRO A 54 -1.35 5.92 5.50
N THR A 55 -1.24 7.07 4.82
CA THR A 55 -2.35 7.69 4.11
C THR A 55 -2.53 7.08 2.72
N ALA A 56 -3.61 6.33 2.51
CA ALA A 56 -3.95 5.79 1.20
C ALA A 56 -4.37 6.89 0.22
N ARG A 57 -4.09 6.69 -1.07
CA ARG A 57 -4.66 7.53 -2.14
C ARG A 57 -6.14 7.24 -2.26
N ASP A 58 -6.96 8.28 -2.25
CA ASP A 58 -8.40 8.19 -2.49
C ASP A 58 -8.75 8.56 -3.93
N LEU A 59 -9.96 8.20 -4.33
CA LEU A 59 -10.54 8.48 -5.63
C LEU A 59 -11.76 9.40 -5.44
N SER A 60 -11.54 10.70 -5.51
CA SER A 60 -12.57 11.72 -5.28
C SER A 60 -13.47 11.90 -6.52
N ILE A 61 -14.25 10.86 -6.85
CA ILE A 61 -15.24 10.86 -7.93
C ILE A 61 -16.66 10.68 -7.38
N THR A 62 -17.66 11.03 -8.16
CA THR A 62 -19.08 10.90 -7.79
C THR A 62 -19.41 9.49 -7.31
N GLY A 63 -20.12 9.39 -6.20
CA GLY A 63 -20.52 8.12 -5.59
C GLY A 63 -19.50 7.51 -4.62
N ARG A 64 -18.41 8.24 -4.28
CA ARG A 64 -17.38 7.74 -3.34
C ARG A 64 -17.96 7.44 -1.94
N GLU A 65 -19.03 8.10 -1.58
CA GLU A 65 -19.75 7.93 -0.31
C GLU A 65 -20.60 6.66 -0.20
N LEU A 66 -20.78 5.93 -1.30
CA LEU A 66 -21.56 4.69 -1.33
C LEU A 66 -20.93 3.60 -0.46
N LYS A 67 -21.79 2.86 0.26
CA LYS A 67 -21.33 1.67 1.00
C LYS A 67 -20.81 0.59 0.06
N GLY A 68 -19.77 -0.10 0.48
CA GLY A 68 -19.14 -1.16 -0.31
C GLY A 68 -17.86 -0.72 -1.03
N ILE A 69 -17.41 0.52 -0.83
CA ILE A 69 -16.17 1.06 -1.34
C ILE A 69 -15.20 1.24 -0.17
N TYR A 70 -14.10 0.50 -0.17
CA TYR A 70 -13.13 0.44 0.93
C TYR A 70 -11.72 0.71 0.44
N PHE A 71 -10.85 1.19 1.29
CA PHE A 71 -9.42 1.10 1.04
C PHE A 71 -8.95 -0.35 1.14
N ALA A 72 -7.97 -0.71 0.35
CA ALA A 72 -7.40 -2.05 0.35
C ALA A 72 -6.98 -2.51 1.75
N LEU A 73 -6.31 -1.64 2.52
CA LEU A 73 -5.84 -1.98 3.87
C LEU A 73 -6.97 -2.18 4.87
N ASP A 74 -8.15 -1.61 4.68
CA ASP A 74 -9.30 -1.86 5.57
C ASP A 74 -9.67 -3.34 5.56
N MET A 75 -9.68 -3.97 4.38
CA MET A 75 -9.93 -5.39 4.23
C MET A 75 -8.74 -6.25 4.67
N LEU A 76 -7.52 -5.90 4.20
CA LEU A 76 -6.33 -6.71 4.45
C LEU A 76 -5.98 -6.74 5.94
N ALA A 77 -6.01 -5.58 6.62
CA ALA A 77 -5.74 -5.50 8.04
C ALA A 77 -6.82 -6.23 8.86
N GLN A 78 -8.09 -6.00 8.54
CA GLN A 78 -9.19 -6.69 9.23
C GLN A 78 -9.09 -8.20 9.08
N GLN A 79 -8.76 -8.72 7.89
CA GLN A 79 -8.59 -10.15 7.67
C GLN A 79 -7.45 -10.73 8.52
N ASN A 80 -6.31 -10.03 8.62
CA ASN A 80 -5.22 -10.47 9.47
C ASN A 80 -5.56 -10.43 10.96
N HIS A 81 -6.29 -9.41 11.42
CA HIS A 81 -6.82 -9.35 12.79
C HIS A 81 -7.76 -10.53 13.09
N ILE A 82 -8.64 -10.89 12.16
CA ILE A 82 -9.51 -12.06 12.31
C ILE A 82 -8.70 -13.35 12.41
N LEU A 83 -7.62 -13.50 11.64
CA LEU A 83 -6.73 -14.65 11.71
C LEU A 83 -5.93 -14.70 13.02
N ASP A 84 -5.67 -13.55 13.64
CA ASP A 84 -5.05 -13.43 14.97
C ASP A 84 -6.06 -13.67 16.11
N GLY A 85 -7.35 -13.88 15.81
CA GLY A 85 -8.41 -14.20 16.80
C GLY A 85 -9.32 -13.04 17.17
N ASP A 86 -9.14 -11.85 16.58
CA ASP A 86 -10.00 -10.70 16.82
C ASP A 86 -11.39 -10.92 16.18
N THR A 87 -12.40 -10.33 16.80
CA THR A 87 -13.80 -10.40 16.33
C THR A 87 -14.32 -9.01 15.98
N PHE A 88 -15.11 -8.93 14.93
CA PHE A 88 -15.72 -7.68 14.47
C PHE A 88 -17.24 -7.82 14.38
N PRO A 89 -18.01 -6.77 14.64
CA PRO A 89 -19.45 -6.73 14.39
C PRO A 89 -19.74 -7.01 12.91
N LYS A 90 -20.83 -7.73 12.63
CA LYS A 90 -21.19 -8.16 11.26
C LYS A 90 -21.33 -6.98 10.28
N ASP A 91 -21.82 -5.86 10.73
CA ASP A 91 -22.00 -4.62 9.96
C ASP A 91 -20.70 -3.86 9.66
N GLN A 92 -19.63 -4.18 10.37
CA GLN A 92 -18.29 -3.63 10.16
C GLN A 92 -17.37 -4.56 9.36
N LEU A 93 -17.85 -5.77 9.02
CA LEU A 93 -17.04 -6.73 8.28
C LEU A 93 -16.88 -6.31 6.81
N VAL A 94 -15.63 -6.15 6.40
CA VAL A 94 -15.24 -6.01 5.00
C VAL A 94 -14.99 -7.41 4.44
N ASN A 95 -16.02 -8.00 3.83
CA ASN A 95 -15.99 -9.40 3.39
C ASN A 95 -16.48 -9.55 1.96
N ALA A 96 -15.71 -10.25 1.13
CA ALA A 96 -15.96 -10.45 -0.29
C ALA A 96 -16.88 -11.65 -0.61
N ARG A 97 -17.25 -12.46 0.38
CA ARG A 97 -18.06 -13.66 0.16
C ARG A 97 -19.35 -13.35 -0.61
N GLY A 98 -19.54 -14.06 -1.73
CA GLY A 98 -20.73 -13.95 -2.57
C GLY A 98 -20.84 -12.63 -3.33
N LYS A 99 -19.76 -11.83 -3.43
CA LYS A 99 -19.75 -10.53 -4.12
C LYS A 99 -18.91 -10.56 -5.39
N ARG A 100 -19.26 -9.72 -6.34
CA ARG A 100 -18.40 -9.31 -7.46
C ARG A 100 -17.49 -8.21 -6.92
N VAL A 101 -16.19 -8.44 -6.93
CA VAL A 101 -15.20 -7.52 -6.39
C VAL A 101 -14.46 -6.82 -7.52
N LEU A 102 -14.38 -5.50 -7.46
CA LEU A 102 -13.51 -4.69 -8.32
C LEU A 102 -12.34 -4.15 -7.52
N VAL A 103 -11.13 -4.45 -7.95
CA VAL A 103 -9.88 -3.91 -7.38
C VAL A 103 -9.36 -2.83 -8.32
N ILE A 104 -9.20 -1.60 -7.81
CA ILE A 104 -8.66 -0.47 -8.57
C ILE A 104 -7.20 -0.27 -8.17
N GLY A 105 -6.29 -0.58 -9.09
CA GLY A 105 -4.84 -0.51 -8.94
C GLY A 105 -4.14 -1.84 -9.22
N GLY A 106 -3.02 -1.78 -9.94
CA GLY A 106 -2.28 -2.94 -10.48
C GLY A 106 -1.05 -3.37 -9.67
N GLY A 107 -0.79 -2.76 -8.51
CA GLY A 107 0.38 -3.06 -7.66
C GLY A 107 0.19 -4.26 -6.73
N ASP A 108 1.21 -4.51 -5.89
CA ASP A 108 1.23 -5.64 -4.95
C ASP A 108 0.03 -5.63 -3.98
N THR A 109 -0.37 -4.45 -3.49
CA THR A 109 -1.58 -4.31 -2.65
C THR A 109 -2.84 -4.75 -3.37
N GLY A 110 -2.95 -4.48 -4.68
CA GLY A 110 -4.06 -4.96 -5.52
C GLY A 110 -4.05 -6.48 -5.63
N SER A 111 -2.87 -7.07 -5.85
CA SER A 111 -2.68 -8.52 -5.87
C SER A 111 -3.10 -9.18 -4.54
N ASP A 112 -2.73 -8.60 -3.41
CA ASP A 112 -3.12 -9.06 -2.08
C ASP A 112 -4.64 -9.01 -1.87
N CYS A 113 -5.30 -7.97 -2.38
CA CYS A 113 -6.76 -7.85 -2.38
C CYS A 113 -7.42 -8.94 -3.23
N ILE A 114 -6.85 -9.30 -4.38
CA ILE A 114 -7.36 -10.37 -5.25
C ILE A 114 -7.33 -11.69 -4.49
N GLY A 115 -6.16 -12.13 -4.01
CA GLY A 115 -6.02 -13.39 -3.29
C GLY A 115 -6.88 -13.46 -2.04
N THR A 116 -6.99 -12.37 -1.28
CA THR A 116 -7.84 -12.30 -0.10
C THR A 116 -9.33 -12.42 -0.49
N SER A 117 -9.78 -11.73 -1.54
CA SER A 117 -11.17 -11.77 -2.00
C SER A 117 -11.57 -13.17 -2.48
N ILE A 118 -10.71 -13.83 -3.25
CA ILE A 118 -10.96 -15.20 -3.75
C ILE A 118 -11.07 -16.16 -2.56
N ARG A 119 -10.15 -16.11 -1.60
CA ARG A 119 -10.15 -16.96 -0.41
C ARG A 119 -11.33 -16.69 0.52
N GLN A 120 -11.86 -15.47 0.54
CA GLN A 120 -13.12 -15.16 1.22
C GLN A 120 -14.36 -15.69 0.49
N GLY A 121 -14.26 -16.16 -0.77
CA GLY A 121 -15.35 -16.70 -1.55
C GLY A 121 -16.08 -15.64 -2.38
N ALA A 122 -15.37 -14.71 -2.99
CA ALA A 122 -15.91 -13.82 -4.01
C ALA A 122 -16.49 -14.59 -5.20
N VAL A 123 -17.56 -14.11 -5.82
CA VAL A 123 -18.14 -14.69 -7.03
C VAL A 123 -17.24 -14.44 -8.24
N SER A 124 -16.67 -13.25 -8.29
CA SER A 124 -15.69 -12.86 -9.31
C SER A 124 -14.82 -11.73 -8.77
N VAL A 125 -13.59 -11.67 -9.29
CA VAL A 125 -12.67 -10.57 -8.99
C VAL A 125 -12.17 -9.99 -10.31
N THR A 126 -12.34 -8.69 -10.48
CA THR A 126 -11.79 -7.92 -11.60
C THR A 126 -10.79 -6.91 -11.06
N GLN A 127 -9.63 -6.83 -11.68
CA GLN A 127 -8.63 -5.79 -11.40
C GLN A 127 -8.56 -4.84 -12.59
N ILE A 128 -8.55 -3.54 -12.31
CA ILE A 128 -8.32 -2.52 -13.34
C ILE A 128 -7.10 -1.67 -12.97
N GLU A 129 -6.37 -1.26 -14.01
CA GLU A 129 -5.23 -0.38 -13.91
C GLU A 129 -5.37 0.76 -14.92
N ILE A 130 -5.06 1.98 -14.50
CA ILE A 130 -5.09 3.17 -15.35
C ILE A 130 -3.94 3.17 -16.35
N MET A 131 -2.82 2.58 -15.98
CA MET A 131 -1.65 2.45 -16.86
C MET A 131 -1.88 1.40 -17.95
N PRO A 132 -1.18 1.48 -19.09
CA PRO A 132 -1.21 0.44 -20.11
C PRO A 132 -0.65 -0.87 -19.57
N GLN A 133 -1.03 -1.97 -20.21
CA GLN A 133 -0.48 -3.28 -19.86
C GLN A 133 1.04 -3.28 -20.05
N PRO A 134 1.81 -3.62 -19.01
CA PRO A 134 3.25 -3.77 -19.16
C PRO A 134 3.62 -4.88 -20.15
N PRO A 135 4.77 -4.80 -20.83
CA PRO A 135 5.22 -5.82 -21.74
C PRO A 135 5.48 -7.15 -21.01
N ILE A 136 5.31 -8.25 -21.72
CA ILE A 136 5.66 -9.59 -21.24
C ILE A 136 7.15 -9.80 -21.46
N GLY A 137 7.89 -10.17 -20.42
CA GLY A 137 9.32 -10.44 -20.50
C GLY A 137 10.19 -9.18 -20.49
N HIS A 138 11.18 -9.13 -21.37
CA HIS A 138 12.16 -8.03 -21.39
C HIS A 138 11.52 -6.70 -21.84
N ASN A 139 11.80 -5.63 -21.09
CA ASN A 139 11.42 -4.28 -21.45
C ASN A 139 12.70 -3.45 -21.72
N PRO A 140 12.94 -3.01 -22.96
CA PRO A 140 14.13 -2.23 -23.31
C PRO A 140 14.13 -0.83 -22.64
N ASP A 141 12.98 -0.29 -22.27
CA ASP A 141 12.88 1.02 -21.62
C ASP A 141 13.33 0.99 -20.15
N THR A 142 13.43 -0.20 -19.57
CA THR A 142 13.90 -0.40 -18.19
C THR A 142 14.95 -1.51 -18.10
N PRO A 143 16.14 -1.29 -18.73
CA PRO A 143 17.25 -2.27 -18.70
C PRO A 143 17.84 -2.37 -17.31
N TRP A 144 18.47 -3.52 -17.01
CA TRP A 144 19.24 -3.66 -15.77
C TRP A 144 20.32 -2.55 -15.68
N PRO A 145 20.55 -1.92 -14.52
CA PRO A 145 20.06 -2.25 -13.16
C PRO A 145 18.75 -1.58 -12.76
N GLN A 146 17.99 -1.02 -13.67
CA GLN A 146 16.70 -0.43 -13.36
C GLN A 146 15.69 -1.52 -12.95
N TRP A 147 14.70 -1.13 -12.15
CA TRP A 147 13.60 -2.03 -11.81
C TRP A 147 12.76 -2.30 -13.06
N PRO A 148 12.61 -3.55 -13.50
CA PRO A 148 11.92 -3.84 -14.74
C PRO A 148 10.42 -3.56 -14.65
N VAL A 149 9.93 -2.73 -15.58
CA VAL A 149 8.48 -2.50 -15.79
C VAL A 149 7.97 -3.58 -16.75
N VAL A 150 7.63 -4.74 -16.22
CA VAL A 150 7.12 -5.89 -16.97
C VAL A 150 5.84 -6.40 -16.33
N LEU A 151 5.02 -7.11 -17.12
CA LEU A 151 3.81 -7.75 -16.61
C LEU A 151 4.19 -8.81 -15.56
N LYS A 152 3.81 -8.53 -14.32
CA LYS A 152 3.96 -9.47 -13.20
C LYS A 152 2.66 -10.21 -12.98
N THR A 153 2.74 -11.53 -12.92
CA THR A 153 1.65 -12.41 -12.49
C THR A 153 2.07 -13.04 -11.17
N THR A 154 1.32 -12.80 -10.12
CA THR A 154 1.54 -13.37 -8.78
C THR A 154 0.68 -14.61 -8.60
N SER A 155 0.95 -15.40 -7.56
CA SER A 155 0.10 -16.53 -7.17
C SER A 155 -1.36 -16.11 -6.95
N SER A 156 -1.60 -14.93 -6.40
CA SER A 156 -2.97 -14.40 -6.23
C SER A 156 -3.69 -14.17 -7.56
N HIS A 157 -2.98 -13.73 -8.59
CA HIS A 157 -3.58 -13.60 -9.94
C HIS A 157 -3.91 -14.99 -10.54
N GLU A 158 -3.08 -15.98 -10.27
CA GLU A 158 -3.25 -17.37 -10.75
C GLU A 158 -4.43 -18.08 -10.08
N GLU A 159 -4.85 -17.66 -8.89
CA GLU A 159 -6.06 -18.14 -8.21
C GLU A 159 -7.35 -17.79 -8.98
N GLY A 160 -7.30 -16.82 -9.89
CA GLY A 160 -8.37 -16.49 -10.82
C GLY A 160 -8.91 -15.07 -10.67
N CYS A 161 -8.52 -14.18 -11.58
CA CYS A 161 -9.12 -12.86 -11.71
C CYS A 161 -9.08 -12.40 -13.17
N THR A 162 -9.97 -11.47 -13.51
CA THR A 162 -9.90 -10.73 -14.78
C THR A 162 -9.06 -9.49 -14.59
N ARG A 163 -8.02 -9.30 -15.40
CA ARG A 163 -7.15 -8.11 -15.34
C ARG A 163 -7.37 -7.24 -16.57
N ARG A 164 -7.51 -5.94 -16.37
CA ARG A 164 -7.76 -4.97 -17.42
C ARG A 164 -6.91 -3.72 -17.21
N TRP A 165 -6.44 -3.11 -18.27
CA TRP A 165 -5.53 -1.97 -18.27
C TRP A 165 -6.10 -0.80 -19.07
N SER A 166 -5.46 0.36 -18.94
CA SER A 166 -5.85 1.60 -19.61
C SER A 166 -7.30 1.99 -19.32
N LEU A 167 -7.74 1.81 -18.08
CA LEU A 167 -9.10 2.12 -17.63
C LEU A 167 -9.07 3.11 -16.47
N ALA A 168 -9.62 4.30 -16.67
CA ALA A 168 -9.83 5.31 -15.64
C ALA A 168 -11.24 5.18 -15.06
N SER A 169 -11.36 5.13 -13.74
CA SER A 169 -12.67 5.16 -13.06
C SER A 169 -13.20 6.59 -13.07
N THR A 170 -14.43 6.79 -13.53
CA THR A 170 -15.06 8.11 -13.67
C THR A 170 -16.20 8.35 -12.68
N ARG A 171 -16.89 7.29 -12.26
CA ARG A 171 -18.02 7.39 -11.34
C ARG A 171 -18.33 6.05 -10.69
N PHE A 172 -18.65 6.05 -9.40
CA PHE A 172 -19.27 4.92 -8.72
C PHE A 172 -20.79 4.96 -8.92
N ILE A 173 -21.36 3.83 -9.30
CA ILE A 173 -22.81 3.68 -9.53
C ILE A 173 -23.41 2.99 -8.31
N GLY A 174 -24.46 3.58 -7.76
CA GLY A 174 -25.12 3.09 -6.56
C GLY A 174 -26.57 2.72 -6.76
N LYS A 175 -27.02 1.75 -5.97
CA LYS A 175 -28.43 1.40 -5.79
C LYS A 175 -28.71 1.22 -4.30
N ASN A 176 -29.72 1.90 -3.78
CA ASN A 176 -30.09 1.86 -2.36
C ASN A 176 -28.91 2.19 -1.41
N GLY A 177 -28.07 3.18 -1.77
CA GLY A 177 -26.94 3.61 -0.96
C GLY A 177 -25.72 2.66 -0.96
N LYS A 178 -25.70 1.62 -1.80
CA LYS A 178 -24.61 0.68 -1.97
C LYS A 178 -24.07 0.71 -3.38
N VAL A 179 -22.76 0.50 -3.55
CA VAL A 179 -22.16 0.37 -4.88
C VAL A 179 -22.72 -0.85 -5.59
N CYS A 180 -23.01 -0.71 -6.88
CA CYS A 180 -23.45 -1.81 -7.75
C CYS A 180 -22.65 -1.85 -9.07
N GLY A 181 -21.77 -0.88 -9.30
CA GLY A 181 -20.88 -0.82 -10.45
C GLY A 181 -19.98 0.39 -10.44
N VAL A 182 -19.03 0.40 -11.34
CA VAL A 182 -18.11 1.52 -11.57
C VAL A 182 -18.12 1.84 -13.06
N GLU A 183 -18.42 3.09 -13.41
CA GLU A 183 -18.22 3.58 -14.76
C GLU A 183 -16.72 3.80 -14.96
N VAL A 184 -16.19 3.19 -16.01
CA VAL A 184 -14.80 3.34 -16.41
C VAL A 184 -14.72 3.88 -17.83
N GLU A 185 -13.63 4.58 -18.12
CA GLU A 185 -13.35 5.14 -19.43
C GLU A 185 -12.01 4.64 -19.93
N GLU A 186 -11.97 4.19 -21.18
CA GLU A 186 -10.72 3.79 -21.83
C GLU A 186 -9.83 5.02 -22.03
N VAL A 187 -8.55 4.88 -21.69
CA VAL A 187 -7.55 5.97 -21.79
C VAL A 187 -6.35 5.54 -22.62
N GLU A 188 -5.79 6.51 -23.31
CA GLU A 188 -4.52 6.37 -24.04
C GLU A 188 -3.43 7.19 -23.34
N TRP A 189 -2.22 6.63 -23.27
CA TRP A 189 -1.06 7.31 -22.73
C TRP A 189 -0.18 7.79 -23.88
N LEU A 190 -0.08 9.10 -24.02
CA LEU A 190 0.80 9.73 -25.00
C LEU A 190 2.23 9.77 -24.44
N PRO A 191 3.22 9.39 -25.25
CA PRO A 191 4.63 9.44 -24.83
C PRO A 191 5.03 10.81 -24.33
N ALA A 192 6.01 10.86 -23.45
CA ALA A 192 6.62 12.09 -23.01
C ALA A 192 7.31 12.79 -24.21
N THR A 193 7.01 14.08 -24.40
CA THR A 193 7.74 14.92 -25.36
C THR A 193 8.57 15.93 -24.59
N ASP A 194 9.82 16.17 -25.04
CA ASP A 194 10.71 17.22 -24.52
C ASP A 194 10.92 17.22 -23.00
N GLY A 195 11.12 16.03 -22.40
CA GLY A 195 11.39 15.89 -20.98
C GLY A 195 10.15 16.02 -20.08
N ASN A 196 8.96 16.17 -20.63
CA ASN A 196 7.70 16.17 -19.91
C ASN A 196 7.29 14.74 -19.52
N ARG A 197 6.33 14.62 -18.59
CA ARG A 197 5.75 13.31 -18.22
C ARG A 197 4.76 12.85 -19.29
N PRO A 198 4.56 11.53 -19.46
CA PRO A 198 3.47 10.98 -20.28
C PRO A 198 2.14 11.61 -19.87
N THR A 199 1.30 11.93 -20.84
CA THR A 199 -0.02 12.51 -20.61
C THR A 199 -1.12 11.52 -20.94
N MET A 200 -2.14 11.47 -20.10
CA MET A 200 -3.31 10.63 -20.28
C MET A 200 -4.37 11.36 -21.11
N LYS A 201 -4.93 10.70 -22.10
CA LYS A 201 -6.02 11.20 -22.93
C LYS A 201 -7.19 10.22 -22.89
N SER A 202 -8.40 10.76 -22.70
CA SER A 202 -9.64 10.00 -22.84
C SER A 202 -9.88 9.59 -24.29
N THR A 203 -10.32 8.35 -24.52
CA THR A 203 -10.80 7.89 -25.83
C THR A 203 -12.28 8.16 -26.05
N GLY A 204 -13.01 8.54 -25.00
CA GLY A 204 -14.47 8.69 -24.99
C GLY A 204 -15.25 7.40 -24.89
N LYS A 205 -14.58 6.24 -24.91
CA LYS A 205 -15.27 4.95 -24.75
C LYS A 205 -15.48 4.65 -23.28
N LYS A 206 -16.76 4.51 -22.89
CA LYS A 206 -17.15 4.24 -21.51
C LYS A 206 -17.90 2.92 -21.41
N GLU A 207 -17.74 2.27 -20.29
CA GLU A 207 -18.48 1.08 -19.90
C GLU A 207 -18.72 1.04 -18.40
N VAL A 208 -19.58 0.15 -17.96
CA VAL A 208 -19.85 -0.10 -16.54
C VAL A 208 -19.34 -1.49 -16.18
N ILE A 209 -18.46 -1.56 -15.20
CA ILE A 209 -18.07 -2.82 -14.58
C ILE A 209 -18.94 -3.03 -13.35
N GLU A 210 -19.74 -4.10 -13.38
CA GLU A 210 -20.60 -4.46 -12.25
C GLU A 210 -19.76 -4.90 -11.05
N ALA A 211 -20.02 -4.33 -9.89
CA ALA A 211 -19.32 -4.64 -8.65
C ALA A 211 -20.19 -4.40 -7.43
N ASP A 212 -20.22 -5.37 -6.52
CA ASP A 212 -20.92 -5.28 -5.24
C ASP A 212 -19.95 -4.81 -4.11
N MET A 213 -18.67 -4.79 -4.43
CA MET A 213 -17.58 -4.33 -3.55
C MET A 213 -16.45 -3.75 -4.40
N VAL A 214 -15.89 -2.62 -3.95
CA VAL A 214 -14.75 -1.96 -4.59
C VAL A 214 -13.63 -1.80 -3.58
N LEU A 215 -12.42 -2.16 -3.98
CA LEU A 215 -11.20 -2.02 -3.18
C LEU A 215 -10.24 -1.04 -3.86
N LEU A 216 -9.93 0.05 -3.17
CA LEU A 216 -9.00 1.07 -3.65
C LEU A 216 -7.57 0.69 -3.25
N ALA A 217 -6.78 0.25 -4.24
CA ALA A 217 -5.41 -0.21 -4.08
C ALA A 217 -4.41 0.64 -4.89
N MET A 218 -4.62 1.96 -4.89
CA MET A 218 -3.90 2.92 -5.75
C MET A 218 -2.61 3.48 -5.12
N GLY A 219 -2.09 2.83 -4.08
CA GLY A 219 -0.89 3.24 -3.35
C GLY A 219 -1.16 4.29 -2.28
N PHE A 220 -0.09 4.91 -1.79
CA PHE A 220 -0.09 5.78 -0.62
C PHE A 220 0.50 7.15 -0.93
N LEU A 221 0.14 8.13 -0.11
CA LEU A 221 0.68 9.48 -0.18
C LEU A 221 1.91 9.57 0.73
N LYS A 222 3.00 10.14 0.20
CA LYS A 222 4.15 10.48 1.03
C LYS A 222 3.70 11.47 2.11
N PRO A 223 4.00 11.22 3.41
CA PRO A 223 3.66 12.18 4.45
C PRO A 223 4.48 13.46 4.28
N GLU A 224 3.84 14.60 4.54
CA GLU A 224 4.55 15.85 4.70
C GLU A 224 5.39 15.79 5.97
N GLN A 225 6.66 16.19 5.86
CA GLN A 225 7.56 16.20 7.00
C GLN A 225 7.67 17.62 7.54
N PRO A 226 7.46 17.85 8.84
CA PRO A 226 7.76 19.12 9.47
C PRO A 226 9.29 19.35 9.46
N LYS A 227 9.70 20.57 9.72
CA LYS A 227 11.13 20.85 9.98
C LYS A 227 11.48 20.33 11.36
N PHE A 228 12.31 19.31 11.40
CA PHE A 228 12.78 18.68 12.63
C PHE A 228 14.05 19.34 13.18
N ALA A 229 14.33 19.10 14.46
CA ALA A 229 15.61 19.43 15.10
C ALA A 229 16.74 18.52 14.56
N GLU A 230 18.00 18.91 14.80
CA GLU A 230 19.18 18.21 14.26
C GLU A 230 19.33 16.77 14.75
N ASN A 231 18.77 16.45 15.93
CA ASN A 231 18.80 15.11 16.52
C ASN A 231 17.63 14.21 16.05
N VAL A 232 16.84 14.64 15.06
CA VAL A 232 15.69 13.88 14.55
C VAL A 232 15.97 13.47 13.11
N PHE A 233 15.96 12.17 12.87
CA PHE A 233 16.24 11.53 11.59
C PHE A 233 14.97 10.86 11.07
N VAL A 234 14.77 10.85 9.76
CA VAL A 234 13.59 10.21 9.13
C VAL A 234 14.07 9.12 8.19
N ALA A 235 13.48 7.93 8.28
CA ALA A 235 13.90 6.78 7.50
C ALA A 235 12.74 6.06 6.78
N GLY A 236 13.10 5.37 5.71
CA GLY A 236 12.21 4.52 4.94
C GLY A 236 11.11 5.30 4.23
N ASP A 237 9.92 4.71 4.16
CA ASP A 237 8.79 5.29 3.43
C ASP A 237 8.32 6.63 4.05
N ALA A 238 8.58 6.85 5.34
CA ALA A 238 8.32 8.15 5.95
C ALA A 238 9.14 9.27 5.29
N ALA A 239 10.41 8.99 4.92
CA ALA A 239 11.29 9.96 4.27
C ALA A 239 11.03 10.09 2.77
N HIS A 240 10.80 8.98 2.08
CA HIS A 240 10.88 8.91 0.62
C HIS A 240 9.52 8.64 -0.08
N GLY A 241 8.48 8.28 0.67
CA GLY A 241 7.21 7.76 0.14
C GLY A 241 7.24 6.24 0.01
N ALA A 242 6.09 5.65 -0.35
CA ALA A 242 5.93 4.20 -0.45
C ALA A 242 6.96 3.57 -1.39
N SER A 243 7.66 2.56 -0.90
CA SER A 243 8.75 1.90 -1.61
C SER A 243 8.82 0.40 -1.30
N LEU A 244 9.80 -0.29 -1.89
CA LEU A 244 10.06 -1.69 -1.58
C LEU A 244 10.69 -1.83 -0.18
N VAL A 245 10.36 -2.92 0.52
CA VAL A 245 10.91 -3.25 1.85
C VAL A 245 12.43 -3.21 1.86
N VAL A 246 13.09 -3.70 0.81
CA VAL A 246 14.57 -3.66 0.70
C VAL A 246 15.13 -2.24 0.69
N ARG A 247 14.41 -1.28 0.10
CA ARG A 247 14.81 0.14 0.11
C ARG A 247 14.63 0.74 1.50
N ALA A 248 13.51 0.46 2.17
CA ALA A 248 13.28 0.90 3.54
C ALA A 248 14.33 0.34 4.51
N LEU A 249 14.73 -0.93 4.36
CA LEU A 249 15.81 -1.54 5.14
C LEU A 249 17.18 -0.88 4.88
N ALA A 250 17.50 -0.61 3.61
CA ALA A 250 18.75 0.07 3.25
C ALA A 250 18.80 1.48 3.83
N ASP A 251 17.69 2.21 3.74
CA ASP A 251 17.59 3.57 4.28
C ASP A 251 17.66 3.59 5.81
N GLY A 252 17.04 2.62 6.48
CA GLY A 252 17.16 2.47 7.93
C GLY A 252 18.63 2.25 8.38
N ARG A 253 19.41 1.46 7.63
CA ARG A 253 20.85 1.29 7.90
C ARG A 253 21.63 2.57 7.68
N ARG A 254 21.33 3.33 6.63
CA ARG A 254 21.92 4.63 6.37
C ARG A 254 21.68 5.58 7.55
N VAL A 255 20.42 5.70 7.97
CA VAL A 255 20.02 6.56 9.08
C VAL A 255 20.67 6.11 10.40
N ALA A 256 20.78 4.81 10.65
CA ALA A 256 21.50 4.30 11.83
C ALA A 256 22.96 4.75 11.87
N THR A 257 23.65 4.75 10.72
CA THR A 257 25.03 5.27 10.60
C THR A 257 25.08 6.78 10.86
N GLU A 258 24.11 7.54 10.40
CA GLU A 258 24.03 8.99 10.63
C GLU A 258 23.80 9.30 12.11
N ILE A 259 22.91 8.57 12.77
CA ILE A 259 22.66 8.68 14.21
C ILE A 259 23.93 8.35 15.01
N ASP A 260 24.64 7.29 14.65
CA ASP A 260 25.88 6.90 15.35
C ASP A 260 26.93 8.01 15.28
N ARG A 261 27.16 8.59 14.08
CA ARG A 261 28.03 9.75 13.90
C ARG A 261 27.60 10.98 14.70
N TYR A 262 26.30 11.22 14.79
CA TYR A 262 25.75 12.32 15.59
C TYR A 262 26.02 12.12 17.08
N LEU A 263 25.95 10.88 17.56
CA LEU A 263 26.12 10.55 18.96
C LEU A 263 27.61 10.44 19.40
N GLU A 264 28.58 10.24 18.48
CA GLU A 264 30.02 10.13 18.81
C GLU A 264 30.55 11.30 19.68
N PRO A 265 30.34 12.58 19.30
CA PRO A 265 30.83 13.71 20.12
C PRO A 265 30.16 13.80 21.49
N LEU A 266 28.90 13.32 21.59
CA LEU A 266 28.14 13.33 22.85
C LEU A 266 28.66 12.27 23.84
N LYS A 267 29.27 11.17 23.36
CA LYS A 267 29.90 10.13 24.17
C LYS A 267 31.19 10.62 24.77
N GLU A 268 31.97 11.44 24.03
CA GLU A 268 33.25 12.00 24.50
C GLU A 268 33.04 13.05 25.60
N ASN A 269 31.99 13.85 25.53
CA ASN A 269 31.65 14.87 26.51
C ASN A 269 31.04 14.32 27.83
N LYS A 270 30.67 13.04 27.87
CA LYS A 270 30.12 12.35 29.07
C LYS A 270 31.19 11.55 29.83
N LYS A 271 32.43 11.52 29.35
CA LYS A 271 33.61 10.95 30.04
C LYS A 271 34.39 12.05 30.79
#